data_1eb07f3d973756688f38df004eac0afd
#
_entry.id   1eb07f3d973756688f38df004eac0afd
#
_cell.length_a   1.000
_cell.length_b   1.000
_cell.length_c   1.000
_cell.angle_alpha   90.00
_cell.angle_beta   90.00
_cell.angle_gamma   90.00
#
_symmetry.space_group_name_H-M   'P 1'
#
loop_
_entity.id
_entity.type
_entity.pdbx_description
1 polymer ?
#
loop_
_entity_poly.entity_id
_entity_poly.type
_entity_poly.pdbx_seq_one_letter_code
_entity_poly.pdbx_strand_id
1 'polypeptide(L)'
;MKALVVYDSIFGNTEQVAREIGKALEAGGNVQTPRVTEVDMDQLSGLELLVVGSPTRGFRPTEKITQFLKSLPEGRLNGVKVAAFDTRIDMEDIKSPILRFLVKKGGYAAPSIAKRLQRAGGRPVAPPEGFAVKGTEGPLKQGELERVAEWAGRFGGIQ
;
A
#
# COMPACT_ATOMS: atom_id res chain seq x y z
N MET A 1 6.03 18.27 5.75
CA MET A 1 6.37 16.94 5.16
C MET A 1 5.72 16.82 3.81
N LYS A 2 6.44 16.29 2.85
CA LYS A 2 5.89 15.94 1.53
C LYS A 2 5.67 14.43 1.46
N ALA A 3 4.42 14.00 1.29
CA ALA A 3 4.05 12.59 1.24
C ALA A 3 3.26 12.27 -0.01
N LEU A 4 3.44 11.05 -0.50
CA LEU A 4 2.73 10.54 -1.66
C LEU A 4 2.16 9.17 -1.32
N VAL A 5 0.87 8.97 -1.60
CA VAL A 5 0.20 7.68 -1.46
C VAL A 5 -0.19 7.21 -2.86
N VAL A 6 0.52 6.22 -3.36
CA VAL A 6 0.30 5.68 -4.72
C VAL A 6 -0.47 4.36 -4.60
N TYR A 7 -1.53 4.22 -5.38
CA TYR A 7 -2.36 3.03 -5.33
C TYR A 7 -2.83 2.61 -6.71
N ASP A 8 -3.22 1.34 -6.80
CA ASP A 8 -4.09 0.85 -7.86
C ASP A 8 -5.34 0.27 -7.19
N SER A 9 -6.45 0.26 -7.89
CA SER A 9 -7.72 -0.25 -7.36
C SER A 9 -8.57 -0.78 -8.50
N ILE A 10 -9.26 -1.91 -8.25
CA ILE A 10 -10.13 -2.52 -9.25
C ILE A 10 -11.59 -2.30 -8.89
N PHE A 11 -11.97 -2.54 -7.64
CA PHE A 11 -13.35 -2.42 -7.17
C PHE A 11 -13.58 -1.22 -6.24
N GLY A 12 -12.55 -0.40 -6.01
CA GLY A 12 -12.65 0.78 -5.16
C GLY A 12 -12.22 0.60 -3.71
N ASN A 13 -11.94 -0.62 -3.26
CA ASN A 13 -11.57 -0.86 -1.86
C ASN A 13 -10.19 -0.32 -1.53
N THR A 14 -9.21 -0.59 -2.39
CA THR A 14 -7.84 -0.07 -2.22
C THR A 14 -7.82 1.45 -2.30
N GLU A 15 -8.64 2.02 -3.17
CA GLU A 15 -8.78 3.47 -3.26
C GLU A 15 -9.29 4.07 -1.96
N GLN A 16 -10.30 3.47 -1.33
CA GLN A 16 -10.81 3.93 -0.03
C GLN A 16 -9.72 3.92 1.03
N VAL A 17 -8.93 2.85 1.08
CA VAL A 17 -7.81 2.74 2.01
C VAL A 17 -6.78 3.83 1.73
N ALA A 18 -6.39 4.01 0.47
CA ALA A 18 -5.41 5.03 0.08
C ALA A 18 -5.86 6.43 0.46
N ARG A 19 -7.13 6.76 0.23
CA ARG A 19 -7.67 8.07 0.59
C ARG A 19 -7.71 8.28 2.10
N GLU A 20 -8.03 7.26 2.87
CA GLU A 20 -8.02 7.35 4.33
C GLU A 20 -6.60 7.55 4.86
N ILE A 21 -5.61 6.87 4.27
CA ILE A 21 -4.20 7.09 4.59
C ILE A 21 -3.82 8.55 4.31
N GLY A 22 -4.15 9.04 3.12
CA GLY A 22 -3.86 10.43 2.74
C GLY A 22 -4.46 11.43 3.70
N LYS A 23 -5.70 11.22 4.08
CA LYS A 23 -6.42 12.07 5.05
C LYS A 23 -5.73 12.05 6.41
N ALA A 24 -5.30 10.89 6.88
CA ALA A 24 -4.62 10.77 8.18
C ALA A 24 -3.25 11.46 8.18
N LEU A 25 -2.60 11.56 7.02
CA LEU A 25 -1.28 12.19 6.88
C LEU A 25 -1.34 13.70 6.64
N GLU A 26 -2.49 14.24 6.26
CA GLU A 26 -2.65 15.67 5.92
C GLU A 26 -2.22 16.61 7.05
N ALA A 27 -2.42 16.20 8.29
CA ALA A 27 -2.04 17.02 9.44
C ALA A 27 -0.51 17.28 9.51
N GLY A 28 0.29 16.41 8.89
CA GLY A 28 1.75 16.50 8.90
C GLY A 28 2.36 17.22 7.71
N GLY A 29 1.55 17.68 6.75
CA GLY A 29 2.08 18.40 5.61
C GLY A 29 1.32 18.21 4.32
N ASN A 30 2.03 18.30 3.21
CA ASN A 30 1.47 18.20 1.87
C ASN A 30 1.39 16.73 1.44
N VAL A 31 0.18 16.25 1.20
CA VAL A 31 -0.08 14.85 0.83
C VAL A 31 -0.86 14.80 -0.48
N GLN A 32 -0.39 13.99 -1.41
CA GLN A 32 -1.12 13.66 -2.63
C GLN A 32 -1.40 12.18 -2.66
N THR A 33 -2.53 11.79 -3.25
CA THR A 33 -2.98 10.39 -3.29
C THR A 33 -3.36 10.01 -4.73
N PRO A 34 -2.37 9.92 -5.63
CA PRO A 34 -2.67 9.61 -7.02
C PRO A 34 -2.85 8.10 -7.26
N ARG A 35 -3.71 7.77 -8.20
CA ARG A 35 -3.71 6.44 -8.80
C ARG A 35 -2.37 6.24 -9.52
N VAL A 36 -1.86 5.02 -9.52
CA VAL A 36 -0.53 4.72 -10.09
C VAL A 36 -0.37 5.19 -11.55
N THR A 37 -1.46 5.16 -12.33
CA THR A 37 -1.45 5.61 -13.72
C THR A 37 -1.32 7.13 -13.86
N GLU A 38 -1.54 7.88 -12.78
CA GLU A 38 -1.51 9.35 -12.78
C GLU A 38 -0.26 9.90 -12.11
N VAL A 39 0.67 9.04 -11.70
CA VAL A 39 1.90 9.48 -11.04
C VAL A 39 2.84 10.09 -12.06
N ASP A 40 3.28 11.31 -11.76
CA ASP A 40 4.37 11.97 -12.47
C ASP A 40 5.64 11.73 -11.64
N MET A 41 6.73 11.35 -12.30
CA MET A 41 8.00 11.08 -11.61
C MET A 41 8.55 12.31 -10.87
N ASP A 42 8.17 13.52 -11.31
CA ASP A 42 8.53 14.76 -10.61
C ASP A 42 7.91 14.82 -9.21
N GLN A 43 6.79 14.13 -8.97
CA GLN A 43 6.17 14.07 -7.65
C GLN A 43 7.04 13.36 -6.62
N LEU A 44 8.02 12.57 -7.07
CA LEU A 44 8.97 11.88 -6.19
C LEU A 44 10.12 12.78 -5.73
N SER A 45 10.27 13.97 -6.33
CA SER A 45 11.34 14.90 -5.94
C SER A 45 11.04 15.53 -4.59
N GLY A 46 12.02 15.53 -3.69
CA GLY A 46 11.84 16.09 -2.36
C GLY A 46 10.88 15.32 -1.46
N LEU A 47 10.57 14.10 -1.84
CA LEU A 47 9.62 13.27 -1.11
C LEU A 47 10.21 12.79 0.21
N GLU A 48 9.42 12.85 1.27
CA GLU A 48 9.83 12.40 2.60
C GLU A 48 9.19 11.07 2.98
N LEU A 49 7.97 10.80 2.44
CA LEU A 49 7.24 9.57 2.71
C LEU A 49 6.55 9.09 1.44
N LEU A 50 6.74 7.83 1.10
CA LEU A 50 6.05 7.16 0.00
C LEU A 50 5.30 5.94 0.54
N VAL A 51 3.99 5.93 0.37
CA VAL A 51 3.14 4.79 0.71
C VAL A 51 2.61 4.20 -0.61
N VAL A 52 2.73 2.90 -0.79
CA VAL A 52 2.27 2.23 -2.00
C VAL A 52 1.33 1.09 -1.63
N GLY A 53 0.20 1.03 -2.30
CA GLY A 53 -0.82 0.00 -2.05
C GLY A 53 -1.44 -0.58 -3.30
N SER A 54 -1.90 -1.82 -3.20
CA SER A 54 -2.50 -2.58 -4.29
C SER A 54 -3.49 -3.59 -3.74
N PRO A 55 -4.55 -3.93 -4.49
CA PRO A 55 -5.28 -5.14 -4.16
C PRO A 55 -4.37 -6.35 -4.40
N THR A 56 -4.56 -7.40 -3.63
CA THR A 56 -3.88 -8.67 -3.88
C THR A 56 -4.63 -9.42 -4.98
N ARG A 57 -3.94 -9.69 -6.09
CA ARG A 57 -4.48 -10.41 -7.25
C ARG A 57 -3.56 -11.59 -7.56
N GLY A 58 -4.07 -12.81 -7.37
CA GLY A 58 -3.25 -14.01 -7.57
C GLY A 58 -1.97 -13.98 -6.76
N PHE A 59 -2.06 -13.58 -5.48
CA PHE A 59 -0.95 -13.47 -4.51
C PHE A 59 0.01 -12.31 -4.81
N ARG A 60 -0.31 -11.41 -5.73
CA ARG A 60 0.60 -10.37 -6.21
C ARG A 60 -0.07 -9.01 -6.26
N PRO A 61 0.74 -7.93 -6.29
CA PRO A 61 0.22 -6.61 -6.66
C PRO A 61 -0.29 -6.63 -8.10
N THR A 62 -1.10 -5.62 -8.45
CA THR A 62 -1.49 -5.45 -9.85
C THR A 62 -0.26 -5.22 -10.73
N GLU A 63 -0.38 -5.50 -12.01
CA GLU A 63 0.70 -5.30 -12.97
C GLU A 63 1.16 -3.84 -13.01
N LYS A 64 0.22 -2.90 -12.91
CA LYS A 64 0.54 -1.47 -12.94
C LYS A 64 1.39 -1.04 -11.74
N ILE A 65 1.09 -1.54 -10.55
CA ILE A 65 1.91 -1.29 -9.36
C ILE A 65 3.29 -1.94 -9.53
N THR A 66 3.33 -3.18 -10.04
CA THR A 66 4.59 -3.87 -10.28
C THR A 66 5.48 -3.08 -11.25
N GLN A 67 4.89 -2.59 -12.35
CA GLN A 67 5.63 -1.78 -13.33
C GLN A 67 6.13 -0.47 -12.73
N PHE A 68 5.30 0.21 -11.93
CA PHE A 68 5.72 1.42 -11.24
C PHE A 68 6.94 1.16 -10.35
N LEU A 69 6.89 0.09 -9.55
CA LEU A 69 8.00 -0.26 -8.66
C LEU A 69 9.27 -0.63 -9.42
N LYS A 70 9.13 -1.35 -10.54
CA LYS A 70 10.26 -1.69 -11.39
C LYS A 70 10.88 -0.48 -12.07
N SER A 71 10.10 0.59 -12.28
CA SER A 71 10.60 1.82 -12.89
C SER A 71 11.47 2.66 -11.95
N LEU A 72 11.47 2.35 -10.66
CA LEU A 72 12.27 3.07 -9.67
C LEU A 72 13.71 2.56 -9.69
N PRO A 73 14.68 3.41 -10.08
CA PRO A 73 16.09 2.98 -10.07
C PRO A 73 16.59 2.72 -8.66
N GLU A 74 17.62 1.91 -8.54
CA GLU A 74 18.31 1.70 -7.28
C GLU A 74 18.77 3.05 -6.72
N GLY A 75 18.50 3.28 -5.43
CA GLY A 75 18.86 4.53 -4.76
C GLY A 75 17.89 5.68 -4.96
N ARG A 76 16.86 5.53 -5.82
CA ARG A 76 15.90 6.62 -6.07
C ARG A 76 15.17 7.06 -4.80
N LEU A 77 14.98 6.13 -3.87
CA LEU A 77 14.27 6.39 -2.61
C LEU A 77 15.22 6.56 -1.41
N ASN A 78 16.50 6.77 -1.66
CA ASN A 78 17.45 7.03 -0.55
C ASN A 78 16.98 8.24 0.25
N GLY A 79 16.87 8.05 1.58
CA GLY A 79 16.38 9.09 2.48
C GLY A 79 14.86 9.21 2.57
N VAL A 80 14.12 8.41 1.80
CA VAL A 80 12.66 8.43 1.80
C VAL A 80 12.14 7.33 2.73
N LYS A 81 11.23 7.68 3.62
CA LYS A 81 10.48 6.70 4.43
C LYS A 81 9.45 6.03 3.54
N VAL A 82 9.26 4.72 3.72
CA VAL A 82 8.33 3.96 2.88
C VAL A 82 7.42 3.08 3.73
N ALA A 83 6.22 2.83 3.20
CA ALA A 83 5.27 1.87 3.77
C ALA A 83 4.48 1.22 2.64
N ALA A 84 4.05 -0.01 2.87
CA ALA A 84 3.31 -0.79 1.88
C ALA A 84 2.03 -1.36 2.49
N PHE A 85 0.97 -1.36 1.70
CA PHE A 85 -0.29 -1.98 2.13
C PHE A 85 -0.95 -2.73 0.97
N ASP A 86 -1.87 -3.60 1.32
CA ASP A 86 -2.75 -4.23 0.34
C ASP A 86 -4.18 -4.30 0.87
N THR A 87 -5.11 -4.60 -0.03
CA THR A 87 -6.43 -5.09 0.34
C THR A 87 -6.50 -6.56 -0.02
N ARG A 88 -7.12 -7.35 0.86
CA ARG A 88 -7.09 -8.81 0.77
C ARG A 88 -8.33 -9.45 1.35
N ILE A 89 -8.61 -10.66 0.89
CA ILE A 89 -9.54 -11.54 1.60
C ILE A 89 -8.75 -12.16 2.75
N ASP A 90 -9.28 -12.02 3.97
CA ASP A 90 -8.63 -12.56 5.16
C ASP A 90 -8.57 -14.08 5.09
N MET A 91 -7.46 -14.67 5.55
CA MET A 91 -7.30 -16.13 5.61
C MET A 91 -8.45 -16.82 6.34
N GLU A 92 -8.98 -16.17 7.38
CA GLU A 92 -10.10 -16.72 8.16
C GLU A 92 -11.36 -16.91 7.32
N ASP A 93 -11.54 -16.12 6.26
CA ASP A 93 -12.71 -16.16 5.40
C ASP A 93 -12.55 -17.11 4.22
N ILE A 94 -11.37 -17.68 4.04
CA ILE A 94 -11.09 -18.63 2.97
C ILE A 94 -11.49 -20.02 3.44
N LYS A 95 -12.60 -20.52 2.90
CA LYS A 95 -13.17 -21.81 3.35
C LYS A 95 -12.47 -23.03 2.78
N SER A 96 -11.86 -22.90 1.59
CA SER A 96 -11.17 -24.03 0.95
C SER A 96 -9.81 -24.27 1.61
N PRO A 97 -9.55 -25.49 2.14
CA PRO A 97 -8.24 -25.83 2.71
C PRO A 97 -7.09 -25.71 1.69
N ILE A 98 -7.37 -26.07 0.44
CA ILE A 98 -6.38 -25.99 -0.64
C ILE A 98 -6.03 -24.53 -0.91
N LEU A 99 -7.05 -23.68 -1.02
CA LEU A 99 -6.85 -22.26 -1.28
C LEU A 99 -6.13 -21.58 -0.11
N ARG A 100 -6.47 -21.93 1.13
CA ARG A 100 -5.76 -21.42 2.31
C ARG A 100 -4.28 -21.78 2.28
N PHE A 101 -3.97 -23.00 1.89
CA PHE A 101 -2.59 -23.45 1.74
C PHE A 101 -1.85 -22.64 0.66
N LEU A 102 -2.50 -22.42 -0.49
CA LEU A 102 -1.92 -21.64 -1.58
C LEU A 102 -1.67 -20.18 -1.17
N VAL A 103 -2.61 -19.57 -0.46
CA VAL A 103 -2.46 -18.20 0.04
C VAL A 103 -1.33 -18.11 1.06
N LYS A 104 -1.22 -19.10 1.94
CA LYS A 104 -0.15 -19.17 2.94
C LYS A 104 1.22 -19.26 2.26
N LYS A 105 1.34 -20.00 1.17
CA LYS A 105 2.58 -20.12 0.40
C LYS A 105 2.84 -18.91 -0.50
N GLY A 106 1.83 -18.45 -1.22
CA GLY A 106 1.94 -17.35 -2.18
C GLY A 106 2.00 -15.98 -1.52
N GLY A 107 1.33 -15.82 -0.38
CA GLY A 107 1.29 -14.58 0.38
C GLY A 107 0.34 -13.54 -0.19
N TYR A 108 0.59 -12.30 0.17
CA TYR A 108 -0.21 -11.14 -0.21
C TYR A 108 0.67 -10.09 -0.88
N ALA A 109 0.05 -9.06 -1.46
CA ALA A 109 0.76 -8.07 -2.25
C ALA A 109 1.72 -7.18 -1.44
N ALA A 110 1.33 -6.79 -0.23
CA ALA A 110 2.08 -5.79 0.55
C ALA A 110 3.54 -6.17 0.83
N PRO A 111 3.88 -7.41 1.23
CA PRO A 111 5.29 -7.78 1.43
C PRO A 111 6.16 -7.63 0.18
N SER A 112 5.61 -7.97 -0.99
CA SER A 112 6.31 -7.82 -2.27
C SER A 112 6.56 -6.35 -2.58
N ILE A 113 5.57 -5.49 -2.34
CA ILE A 113 5.71 -4.03 -2.52
C ILE A 113 6.80 -3.50 -1.61
N ALA A 114 6.77 -3.85 -0.33
CA ALA A 114 7.75 -3.40 0.66
C ALA A 114 9.18 -3.77 0.25
N LYS A 115 9.37 -4.98 -0.23
CA LYS A 115 10.68 -5.47 -0.66
C LYS A 115 11.24 -4.63 -1.80
N ARG A 116 10.40 -4.29 -2.78
CA ARG A 116 10.83 -3.47 -3.92
C ARG A 116 11.13 -2.03 -3.52
N LEU A 117 10.35 -1.47 -2.60
CA LEU A 117 10.62 -0.12 -2.08
C LEU A 117 11.97 -0.08 -1.36
N GLN A 118 12.30 -1.11 -0.59
CA GLN A 118 13.59 -1.22 0.07
C GLN A 118 14.74 -1.35 -0.93
N ARG A 119 14.55 -2.11 -2.01
CA ARG A 119 15.56 -2.23 -3.07
C ARG A 119 15.86 -0.89 -3.74
N ALA A 120 14.87 -0.02 -3.83
CA ALA A 120 15.06 1.32 -4.36
C ALA A 120 15.69 2.29 -3.35
N GLY A 121 15.99 1.83 -2.13
CA GLY A 121 16.65 2.61 -1.09
C GLY A 121 15.72 3.14 0.00
N GLY A 122 14.42 2.84 -0.08
CA GLY A 122 13.45 3.29 0.90
C GLY A 122 13.66 2.69 2.29
N ARG A 123 13.38 3.47 3.32
CA ARG A 123 13.47 3.03 4.71
C ARG A 123 12.06 2.74 5.24
N PRO A 124 11.73 1.47 5.56
CA PRO A 124 10.42 1.15 6.08
C PRO A 124 10.13 1.84 7.41
N VAL A 125 8.92 2.40 7.56
CA VAL A 125 8.46 2.99 8.82
C VAL A 125 7.46 2.09 9.53
N ALA A 126 7.00 1.04 8.88
CA ALA A 126 6.09 0.05 9.46
C ALA A 126 6.24 -1.26 8.70
N PRO A 127 5.89 -2.42 9.31
CA PRO A 127 5.74 -3.66 8.57
C PRO A 127 4.65 -3.52 7.50
N PRO A 128 4.72 -4.30 6.41
CA PRO A 128 3.63 -4.31 5.42
C PRO A 128 2.30 -4.65 6.08
N GLU A 129 1.24 -3.98 5.67
CA GLU A 129 -0.07 -4.16 6.29
C GLU A 129 -1.13 -4.54 5.25
N GLY A 130 -2.08 -5.38 5.66
CA GLY A 130 -3.20 -5.77 4.84
C GLY A 130 -4.52 -5.36 5.47
N PHE A 131 -5.44 -4.92 4.62
CA PHE A 131 -6.78 -4.51 5.05
C PHE A 131 -7.82 -5.42 4.41
N ALA A 132 -8.70 -5.97 5.22
CA ALA A 132 -9.57 -7.06 4.83
C ALA A 132 -10.82 -6.59 4.11
N VAL A 133 -11.17 -7.28 3.02
CA VAL A 133 -12.44 -7.15 2.32
C VAL A 133 -13.30 -8.38 2.55
N LYS A 134 -14.62 -8.22 2.44
CA LYS A 134 -15.56 -9.32 2.67
C LYS A 134 -15.59 -10.35 1.55
N GLY A 135 -15.25 -9.93 0.34
CA GLY A 135 -15.23 -10.80 -0.83
C GLY A 135 -14.45 -10.15 -1.95
N THR A 136 -14.38 -10.78 -3.13
CA THR A 136 -13.57 -10.32 -4.26
C THR A 136 -13.81 -8.85 -4.60
N GLU A 137 -15.06 -8.41 -4.58
CA GLU A 137 -15.43 -7.03 -4.92
C GLU A 137 -15.55 -6.11 -3.70
N GLY A 138 -15.41 -6.66 -2.52
CA GLY A 138 -15.58 -5.92 -1.28
C GLY A 138 -16.94 -6.15 -0.66
N PRO A 139 -17.42 -5.24 0.19
CA PRO A 139 -16.73 -4.03 0.67
C PRO A 139 -15.62 -4.34 1.68
N LEU A 140 -14.94 -3.29 2.15
CA LEU A 140 -14.02 -3.42 3.28
C LEU A 140 -14.78 -3.92 4.50
N LYS A 141 -14.14 -4.76 5.31
CA LYS A 141 -14.73 -5.21 6.56
C LYS A 141 -14.95 -4.04 7.51
N GLN A 142 -15.97 -4.17 8.36
CA GLN A 142 -16.28 -3.18 9.38
C GLN A 142 -15.05 -2.98 10.29
N GLY A 143 -14.73 -1.72 10.59
CA GLY A 143 -13.59 -1.36 11.43
C GLY A 143 -12.27 -1.20 10.69
N GLU A 144 -12.22 -1.57 9.42
CA GLU A 144 -10.95 -1.48 8.67
C GLU A 144 -10.51 -0.06 8.40
N LEU A 145 -11.43 0.85 8.07
CA LEU A 145 -11.05 2.26 7.83
C LEU A 145 -10.50 2.92 9.09
N GLU A 146 -11.04 2.61 10.24
CA GLU A 146 -10.50 3.08 11.53
C GLU A 146 -9.08 2.53 11.76
N ARG A 147 -8.87 1.26 11.42
CA ARG A 147 -7.56 0.62 11.54
C ARG A 147 -6.56 1.24 10.56
N VAL A 148 -7.02 1.61 9.36
CA VAL A 148 -6.18 2.33 8.37
C VAL A 148 -5.71 3.67 8.93
N ALA A 149 -6.63 4.46 9.47
CA ALA A 149 -6.30 5.78 10.03
C ALA A 149 -5.30 5.65 11.19
N GLU A 150 -5.48 4.66 12.04
CA GLU A 150 -4.59 4.39 13.16
C GLU A 150 -3.19 3.98 12.68
N TRP A 151 -3.12 3.09 11.70
CA TRP A 151 -1.86 2.65 11.11
C TRP A 151 -1.08 3.82 10.49
N ALA A 152 -1.76 4.61 9.65
CA ALA A 152 -1.14 5.75 8.98
C ALA A 152 -0.75 6.85 9.98
N GLY A 153 -1.56 7.05 11.01
CA GLY A 153 -1.28 8.06 12.03
C GLY A 153 0.02 7.82 12.79
N ARG A 154 0.42 6.56 12.91
CA ARG A 154 1.67 6.21 13.61
C ARG A 154 2.91 6.76 12.91
N PHE A 155 2.95 6.75 11.59
CA PHE A 155 4.13 7.24 10.87
C PHE A 155 3.95 8.64 10.31
N GLY A 156 2.75 9.15 10.29
CA GLY A 156 2.52 10.57 9.97
C GLY A 156 3.02 11.52 11.05
N GLY A 157 3.07 11.06 12.31
CA GLY A 157 3.59 11.85 13.44
C GLY A 157 5.08 11.64 13.72
N ILE A 158 5.75 10.82 12.94
CA ILE A 158 7.18 10.56 13.12
C ILE A 158 7.98 11.68 12.46
N GLN A 159 8.60 12.46 13.28
CA GLN A 159 9.49 13.53 12.82
C GLN A 159 10.95 13.13 12.96
#